data_3e71d06fe189dc1a8a61957d5a0de848
#
_entry.id   3e71d06fe189dc1a8a61957d5a0de848
#
_cell.length_a   1.000
_cell.length_b   1.000
_cell.length_c   1.000
_cell.angle_alpha   90.00
_cell.angle_beta   90.00
_cell.angle_gamma   90.00
#
_symmetry.space_group_name_H-M   'P 1'
#
loop_
_entity.id
_entity.type
_entity.pdbx_description
1 polymer ?
#
loop_
_entity_poly.entity_id
_entity_poly.type
_entity_poly.pdbx_seq_one_letter_code
_entity_poly.pdbx_strand_id
1 'polypeptide(L)' 'MLKLYFVFNGHRRLFLGEYNNVDDLIEDMKDHQWAYSGITRPHFTKHIKKDSVRFDYGAKDCYHLAVK' A
#
# COMPACT_ATOMS: atom_id res chain seq x y z
N MET A 1 6.35 7.14 -12.72
CA MET A 1 5.16 6.34 -12.47
C MET A 1 5.34 5.55 -11.19
N LEU A 2 4.31 5.42 -10.38
CA LEU A 2 4.38 4.74 -9.09
C LEU A 2 3.88 3.31 -9.22
N LYS A 3 4.61 2.36 -8.67
CA LYS A 3 4.19 0.96 -8.62
C LYS A 3 3.77 0.63 -7.20
N LEU A 4 2.56 0.06 -7.04
CA LEU A 4 2.02 -0.30 -5.75
C LEU A 4 2.14 -1.79 -5.53
N TYR A 5 2.70 -2.17 -4.39
CA TYR A 5 2.81 -3.56 -3.94
C TYR A 5 2.12 -3.73 -2.59
N PHE A 6 1.54 -4.90 -2.40
CA PHE A 6 1.11 -5.36 -1.08
C PHE A 6 2.17 -6.32 -0.57
N VAL A 7 2.81 -5.97 0.53
CA VAL A 7 3.83 -6.80 1.16
C VAL A 7 3.21 -7.56 2.32
N PHE A 8 3.38 -8.86 2.33
CA PHE A 8 2.79 -9.73 3.35
C PHE A 8 3.79 -10.82 3.76
N ASN A 9 3.54 -11.43 4.91
CA ASN A 9 4.43 -12.43 5.52
C ASN A 9 5.88 -11.92 5.65
N GLY A 10 6.03 -10.61 5.87
CA GLY A 10 7.31 -9.97 6.09
C GLY A 10 8.11 -9.62 4.84
N HIS A 11 7.95 -10.35 3.75
CA HIS A 11 8.80 -10.11 2.58
C HIS A 11 8.20 -10.50 1.23
N ARG A 12 7.03 -11.10 1.19
CA ARG A 12 6.37 -11.44 -0.06
C ARG A 12 5.66 -10.21 -0.61
N ARG A 13 5.76 -10.01 -1.93
CA ARG A 13 5.15 -8.86 -2.60
C ARG A 13 4.13 -9.30 -3.63
N LEU A 14 2.97 -8.65 -3.61
CA LEU A 14 1.95 -8.78 -4.63
C LEU A 14 1.86 -7.45 -5.37
N PHE A 15 2.10 -7.46 -6.68
CA PHE A 15 1.96 -6.26 -7.49
C PHE A 15 0.49 -5.91 -7.69
N LEU A 16 0.10 -4.69 -7.33
CA LEU A 16 -1.29 -4.24 -7.41
C LEU A 16 -1.56 -3.36 -8.62
N GLY A 17 -0.60 -2.57 -9.07
CA GLY A 17 -0.79 -1.71 -10.23
C GLY A 17 0.23 -0.58 -10.32
N GLU A 18 0.09 0.20 -11.39
CA GLU A 18 0.91 1.38 -11.64
C GLU A 18 0.00 2.62 -11.68
N TYR A 19 0.50 3.74 -11.16
CA TYR A 19 -0.29 4.97 -11.00
C TYR A 19 0.53 6.18 -11.38
N ASN A 20 -0.13 7.17 -11.99
CA ASN A 20 0.53 8.41 -12.39
C ASN A 20 0.71 9.38 -11.22
N ASN A 21 -0.09 9.24 -10.18
CA ASN A 21 -0.02 10.12 -9.02
C ASN A 21 -0.38 9.36 -7.75
N VAL A 22 -0.06 9.98 -6.62
CA VAL A 22 -0.28 9.37 -5.30
C VAL A 22 -1.76 9.24 -4.95
N ASP A 23 -2.59 10.19 -5.37
CA ASP A 23 -4.01 10.18 -5.03
C ASP A 23 -4.72 8.96 -5.62
N ASP A 24 -4.46 8.63 -6.89
CA ASP A 24 -5.02 7.45 -7.53
C ASP A 24 -4.51 6.16 -6.87
N LEU A 25 -3.24 6.14 -6.51
CA LEU A 25 -2.64 5.02 -5.81
C LEU A 25 -3.31 4.78 -4.46
N ILE A 26 -3.56 5.83 -3.70
CA ILE A 26 -4.19 5.73 -2.37
C ILE A 26 -5.62 5.22 -2.50
N GLU A 27 -6.37 5.66 -3.50
CA GLU A 27 -7.73 5.17 -3.73
C GLU A 27 -7.76 3.66 -3.91
N ASP A 28 -6.92 3.12 -4.78
CA ASP A 28 -6.84 1.68 -5.01
C ASP A 28 -6.29 0.93 -3.80
N MET A 29 -5.36 1.54 -3.07
CA MET A 29 -4.83 0.96 -1.85
C MET A 29 -5.93 0.78 -0.80
N LYS A 30 -6.81 1.77 -0.64
CA LYS A 30 -7.94 1.68 0.29
C LYS A 30 -8.89 0.57 -0.11
N ASP A 31 -9.19 0.44 -1.39
CA ASP A 31 -10.04 -0.63 -1.91
C ASP A 31 -9.42 -2.00 -1.61
N HIS A 32 -8.12 -2.14 -1.78
CA HIS A 32 -7.42 -3.38 -1.46
C HIS A 32 -7.44 -3.68 0.04
N GLN A 33 -7.27 -2.66 0.89
CA GLN A 33 -7.36 -2.84 2.34
C GLN A 33 -8.73 -3.38 2.74
N TRP A 34 -9.78 -2.85 2.14
CA TRP A 34 -11.13 -3.33 2.40
C TRP A 34 -11.32 -4.77 1.93
N ALA A 35 -10.92 -5.08 0.71
CA ALA A 35 -11.12 -6.39 0.11
C ALA A 35 -10.30 -7.49 0.81
N TYR A 36 -9.08 -7.19 1.19
CA TYR A 36 -8.17 -8.16 1.81
C TYR A 36 -8.37 -8.28 3.31
N SER A 37 -8.49 -7.15 3.99
CA SER A 37 -8.50 -7.11 5.46
C SER A 37 -9.86 -6.75 6.06
N GLY A 38 -10.86 -6.45 5.25
CA GLY A 38 -12.20 -6.07 5.71
C GLY A 38 -12.25 -4.73 6.43
N ILE A 39 -11.31 -3.85 6.19
CA ILE A 39 -11.23 -2.56 6.86
C ILE A 39 -12.21 -1.59 6.21
N THR A 40 -13.25 -1.19 6.94
CA THR A 40 -14.30 -0.30 6.44
C THR A 40 -13.89 1.18 6.52
N ARG A 41 -12.94 1.51 7.39
CA ARG A 41 -12.39 2.88 7.52
C ARG A 41 -10.88 2.81 7.34
N PRO A 42 -10.39 2.79 6.10
CA PRO A 42 -8.96 2.69 5.85
C PRO A 42 -8.19 3.83 6.49
N HIS A 43 -7.12 3.49 7.17
CA HIS A 43 -6.18 4.46 7.72
C HIS A 43 -4.77 3.92 7.53
N PHE A 44 -3.80 4.82 7.52
CA PHE A 44 -2.42 4.40 7.34
C PHE A 44 -1.46 5.47 7.84
N THR A 45 -0.26 5.05 8.17
CA THR A 45 0.86 5.95 8.48
C THR A 45 1.85 5.87 7.33
N LYS A 46 2.26 7.03 6.82
CA LYS A 46 3.25 7.09 5.72
C LYS A 46 4.65 7.10 6.29
N HIS A 47 5.51 6.27 5.71
CA HIS A 47 6.95 6.29 6.00
C HIS A 47 7.66 6.58 4.68
N ILE A 48 8.05 7.83 4.47
CA ILE A 48 8.65 8.29 3.21
C ILE A 48 10.14 8.03 3.20
N LYS A 49 10.59 7.35 2.15
CA LYS A 49 12.01 7.12 1.87
C LYS A 49 12.36 7.72 0.51
N LYS A 50 13.64 7.69 0.15
CA LYS A 50 14.14 8.32 -1.09
C LYS A 50 13.38 7.88 -2.34
N ASP A 51 13.20 6.57 -2.54
CA ASP A 51 12.61 6.01 -3.75
C ASP A 51 11.32 5.25 -3.49
N SER A 52 10.81 5.27 -2.26
CA SER A 52 9.63 4.52 -1.90
C SER A 52 8.87 5.15 -0.76
N VAL A 53 7.58 4.79 -0.66
CA VAL A 53 6.73 5.18 0.47
C VAL A 53 6.06 3.92 1.00
N ARG A 54 6.26 3.66 2.28
CA ARG A 54 5.59 2.57 2.97
C ARG A 54 4.32 3.09 3.63
N PHE A 55 3.20 2.41 3.39
CA PHE A 55 1.92 2.71 4.02
C PHE A 55 1.60 1.61 5.01
N ASP A 56 1.75 1.92 6.28
CA ASP A 56 1.52 0.99 7.37
C ASP A 56 0.11 1.23 7.93
N TYR A 57 -0.77 0.24 7.85
CA TYR A 57 -2.15 0.37 8.31
C TYR A 57 -2.43 -0.42 9.59
N GLY A 58 -1.39 -0.80 10.31
CA GLY A 58 -1.51 -1.45 11.60
C GLY A 58 -1.65 -2.97 11.56
N ALA A 59 -1.65 -3.57 10.39
CA ALA A 59 -1.62 -5.03 10.28
C ALA A 59 -0.24 -5.55 10.66
N LYS A 60 -0.22 -6.67 11.37
CA LYS A 60 1.00 -7.18 11.99
C LYS A 60 2.12 -7.48 11.01
N ASP A 61 1.83 -8.18 9.92
CA ASP A 61 2.84 -8.64 8.97
C ASP A 61 2.61 -8.12 7.55
N CYS A 62 1.79 -7.09 7.40
CA CYS A 62 1.37 -6.59 6.10
C CYS A 62 1.47 -5.08 6.01
N TYR A 63 1.86 -4.60 4.84
CA TYR A 63 1.85 -3.17 4.54
C TYR A 63 1.80 -2.97 3.03
N HIS A 64 1.48 -1.75 2.60
CA HIS A 64 1.56 -1.38 1.20
C HIS A 64 2.85 -0.61 0.93
N LEU A 65 3.44 -0.83 -0.23
CA LEU A 65 4.69 -0.19 -0.63
C LEU A 65 4.51 0.43 -2.01
N ALA A 66 4.72 1.74 -2.10
CA ALA A 66 4.76 2.44 -3.37
C ALA A 66 6.22 2.69 -3.76
N VAL A 67 6.59 2.31 -4.96
CA VAL A 67 7.96 2.44 -5.47
C VAL A 67 7.94 3.28 -6.74
N LYS A 68 8.85 4.22 -6.81
CA LYS A 68 9.01 5.06 -8.00
C LYS A 68 9.65 4.30 -9.15
#